data_135ee67b82f98e66cd13c0fb5e4340af
#
_entry.id   135ee67b82f98e66cd13c0fb5e4340af
#
_cell.length_a   1.000
_cell.length_b   1.000
_cell.length_c   1.000
_cell.angle_alpha   90.00
_cell.angle_beta   90.00
_cell.angle_gamma   90.00
#
_symmetry.space_group_name_H-M   'P 1'
#
loop_
_entity.id
_entity.type
_entity.pdbx_description
1 polymer ?
#
loop_
_entity_poly.entity_id
_entity_poly.type
_entity_poly.pdbx_seq_one_letter_code
_entity_poly.pdbx_strand_id
1 'polypeptide(L)'
;MNLHKRALGRLLACLPFLALASANAQTPAATPAAPIPGAIQVISFGGGFNLPLWAAKDQGFFKKHGIEVQHTITADSKQVFSGLMEGKYHVAITALDNILAYQEGQGELKFDPPSDFFGFMGSDDGFLSLVAAPDVKSFADLKGKTISVDAMSNGFSFALRDMLARNGIKESDVQWARAGGTDRRFAALMEGQHAATMLRAPFDLQAKNRGFNQLATTRSTIGNYMGIVGASRRSWAASNEAQVVSFIRAYRDAIRWLKMPENRPQAQALLMKYVPNMNAQIAAQSGDLLLDPQSGFFSDVQLDDKGIQAVMDLRSKLGEGTQKLTDPSKYIDKRYWQKAMQP
;
A
#
# COMPACT_ATOMS: atom_id res chain seq x y z
N MET A 1 -1.77 92.11 -8.03
CA MET A 1 -2.74 91.70 -6.99
C MET A 1 -2.68 90.20 -6.96
N ASN A 2 -1.95 89.68 -5.97
CA ASN A 2 -1.43 88.32 -5.91
C ASN A 2 -2.39 87.40 -5.15
N LEU A 3 -2.69 86.20 -5.70
CA LEU A 3 -3.33 85.11 -4.99
C LEU A 3 -2.48 83.83 -5.08
N HIS A 4 -1.92 83.49 -3.94
CA HIS A 4 -1.17 82.28 -3.73
C HIS A 4 -2.11 81.04 -3.71
N LYS A 5 -1.84 80.05 -4.56
CA LYS A 5 -2.41 78.71 -4.44
C LYS A 5 -1.38 77.76 -3.77
N ARG A 6 -1.70 77.31 -2.55
CA ARG A 6 -0.97 76.29 -1.83
C ARG A 6 -1.37 74.89 -2.39
N ALA A 7 -0.42 74.18 -2.89
CA ALA A 7 -0.57 72.74 -3.25
C ALA A 7 -0.34 71.87 -2.03
N LEU A 8 -1.33 71.08 -1.66
CA LEU A 8 -1.21 70.02 -0.64
C LEU A 8 -0.66 68.74 -1.31
N GLY A 9 0.59 68.42 -0.99
CA GLY A 9 1.16 67.13 -1.38
C GLY A 9 0.63 65.98 -0.49
N ARG A 10 0.00 64.95 -1.09
CA ARG A 10 -0.34 63.75 -0.43
C ARG A 10 0.87 62.77 -0.52
N LEU A 11 1.50 62.49 0.62
CA LEU A 11 2.45 61.39 0.76
C LEU A 11 1.66 60.06 0.75
N LEU A 12 1.85 59.25 -0.29
CA LEU A 12 1.48 57.83 -0.26
C LEU A 12 2.59 57.07 0.47
N ALA A 13 2.29 56.56 1.65
CA ALA A 13 3.16 55.60 2.34
C ALA A 13 2.98 54.22 1.72
N CYS A 14 3.98 53.76 0.97
CA CYS A 14 4.09 52.35 0.54
C CYS A 14 4.55 51.51 1.72
N LEU A 15 3.65 50.68 2.28
CA LEU A 15 4.00 49.58 3.19
C LEU A 15 4.50 48.40 2.37
N PRO A 16 5.66 47.84 2.68
CA PRO A 16 6.09 46.61 2.03
C PRO A 16 5.28 45.41 2.58
N PHE A 17 4.57 44.71 1.71
CA PHE A 17 4.00 43.40 2.01
C PHE A 17 5.15 42.43 2.17
N LEU A 18 5.48 42.05 3.41
CA LEU A 18 6.31 40.87 3.68
C LEU A 18 5.47 39.60 3.36
N ALA A 19 5.73 38.98 2.22
CA ALA A 19 5.26 37.65 1.93
C ALA A 19 6.02 36.66 2.83
N LEU A 20 5.35 36.16 3.86
CA LEU A 20 5.84 34.99 4.61
C LEU A 20 5.76 33.76 3.67
N ALA A 21 6.89 33.44 3.07
CA ALA A 21 7.07 32.14 2.42
C ALA A 21 7.07 31.06 3.51
N SER A 22 5.96 30.34 3.65
CA SER A 22 5.89 29.12 4.46
C SER A 22 6.80 28.08 3.81
N ALA A 23 8.02 27.95 4.30
CA ALA A 23 8.89 26.85 3.95
C ALA A 23 8.26 25.57 4.51
N ASN A 24 7.65 24.77 3.64
CA ASN A 24 7.30 23.38 3.94
C ASN A 24 8.61 22.63 4.21
N ALA A 25 8.98 22.49 5.47
CA ALA A 25 10.06 21.61 5.88
C ALA A 25 9.61 20.16 5.59
N GLN A 26 10.01 19.64 4.44
CA GLN A 26 9.97 18.22 4.19
C GLN A 26 10.88 17.56 5.20
N THR A 27 10.31 16.77 6.11
CA THR A 27 11.08 15.92 7.02
C THR A 27 12.00 15.04 6.16
N PRO A 28 13.33 15.07 6.36
CA PRO A 28 14.23 14.24 5.57
C PRO A 28 13.84 12.78 5.74
N ALA A 29 13.73 12.04 4.64
CA ALA A 29 13.57 10.60 4.68
C ALA A 29 14.73 10.03 5.53
N ALA A 30 14.40 9.28 6.58
CA ALA A 30 15.40 8.68 7.45
C ALA A 30 16.35 7.83 6.59
N THR A 31 17.66 8.08 6.70
CA THR A 31 18.69 7.28 6.05
C THR A 31 18.49 5.81 6.46
N PRO A 32 18.41 4.86 5.50
CA PRO A 32 18.28 3.45 5.84
C PRO A 32 19.41 3.02 6.78
N ALA A 33 19.08 2.35 7.87
CA ALA A 33 20.08 1.79 8.76
C ALA A 33 20.97 0.79 8.01
N ALA A 34 22.26 0.70 8.39
CA ALA A 34 23.18 -0.26 7.80
C ALA A 34 22.65 -1.70 7.93
N PRO A 35 22.85 -2.58 6.92
CA PRO A 35 22.39 -3.95 6.99
C PRO A 35 23.00 -4.71 8.16
N ILE A 36 22.15 -5.40 8.94
CA ILE A 36 22.60 -6.29 10.01
C ILE A 36 23.08 -7.60 9.34
N PRO A 37 24.34 -8.03 9.54
CA PRO A 37 24.84 -9.28 8.95
C PRO A 37 23.98 -10.48 9.35
N GLY A 38 23.59 -11.30 8.37
CA GLY A 38 22.76 -12.49 8.60
C GLY A 38 21.27 -12.24 8.77
N ALA A 39 20.82 -10.98 8.92
CA ALA A 39 19.41 -10.67 9.01
C ALA A 39 18.71 -10.72 7.64
N ILE A 40 17.46 -11.21 7.63
CA ILE A 40 16.60 -11.12 6.45
C ILE A 40 16.25 -9.65 6.21
N GLN A 41 16.67 -9.11 5.08
CA GLN A 41 16.36 -7.74 4.69
C GLN A 41 14.97 -7.70 4.06
N VAL A 42 14.03 -7.01 4.71
CA VAL A 42 12.63 -6.89 4.26
C VAL A 42 12.36 -5.48 3.80
N ILE A 43 11.67 -5.32 2.68
CA ILE A 43 11.21 -4.04 2.17
C ILE A 43 9.69 -4.04 1.99
N SER A 44 9.04 -2.92 2.30
CA SER A 44 7.62 -2.71 2.03
C SER A 44 7.29 -1.23 1.80
N PHE A 45 6.06 -0.98 1.33
CA PHE A 45 5.47 0.36 1.36
C PHE A 45 4.95 0.69 2.77
N GLY A 46 4.73 1.99 3.05
CA GLY A 46 4.08 2.43 4.28
C GLY A 46 2.60 2.05 4.35
N GLY A 47 2.10 1.79 5.56
CA GLY A 47 0.67 1.50 5.81
C GLY A 47 0.44 0.46 6.91
N GLY A 48 -0.80 0.39 7.38
CA GLY A 48 -1.21 -0.50 8.47
C GLY A 48 -1.08 -2.00 8.16
N PHE A 49 -1.01 -2.37 6.88
CA PHE A 49 -0.78 -3.76 6.47
C PHE A 49 0.57 -4.35 6.91
N ASN A 50 1.48 -3.51 7.39
CA ASN A 50 2.74 -3.95 8.01
C ASN A 50 2.58 -4.34 9.49
N LEU A 51 1.40 -4.18 10.08
CA LEU A 51 1.18 -4.48 11.50
C LEU A 51 1.67 -5.87 11.93
N PRO A 52 1.46 -6.96 11.15
CA PRO A 52 2.00 -8.26 11.50
C PRO A 52 3.54 -8.30 11.53
N LEU A 53 4.20 -7.61 10.60
CA LEU A 53 5.66 -7.53 10.54
C LEU A 53 6.22 -6.78 11.76
N TRP A 54 5.58 -5.67 12.14
CA TRP A 54 5.96 -4.90 13.32
C TRP A 54 5.71 -5.69 14.61
N ALA A 55 4.59 -6.40 14.71
CA ALA A 55 4.31 -7.29 15.83
C ALA A 55 5.32 -8.44 15.89
N ALA A 56 5.65 -9.07 14.78
CA ALA A 56 6.64 -10.14 14.73
C ALA A 56 8.01 -9.68 15.22
N LYS A 57 8.41 -8.46 14.90
CA LYS A 57 9.65 -7.84 15.36
C LYS A 57 9.59 -7.49 16.85
N ASP A 58 8.60 -6.69 17.26
CA ASP A 58 8.56 -6.10 18.61
C ASP A 58 8.20 -7.11 19.71
N GLN A 59 7.38 -8.15 19.38
CA GLN A 59 7.03 -9.24 20.28
C GLN A 59 8.02 -10.42 20.19
N GLY A 60 9.08 -10.31 19.38
CA GLY A 60 10.16 -11.30 19.35
C GLY A 60 9.84 -12.59 18.60
N PHE A 61 8.77 -12.64 17.77
CA PHE A 61 8.43 -13.85 17.03
C PHE A 61 9.51 -14.25 16.02
N PHE A 62 10.20 -13.30 15.40
CA PHE A 62 11.34 -13.62 14.54
C PHE A 62 12.45 -14.35 15.30
N LYS A 63 12.82 -13.84 16.48
CA LYS A 63 13.83 -14.49 17.36
C LYS A 63 13.37 -15.87 17.81
N LYS A 64 12.07 -16.03 18.17
CA LYS A 64 11.48 -17.31 18.55
C LYS A 64 11.65 -18.36 17.43
N HIS A 65 11.60 -17.95 16.17
CA HIS A 65 11.79 -18.81 15.00
C HIS A 65 13.24 -18.82 14.46
N GLY A 66 14.22 -18.35 15.25
CA GLY A 66 15.65 -18.45 14.94
C GLY A 66 16.12 -17.55 13.81
N ILE A 67 15.42 -16.47 13.50
CA ILE A 67 15.80 -15.50 12.46
C ILE A 67 15.83 -14.07 13.02
N GLU A 68 16.62 -13.24 12.37
CA GLU A 68 16.62 -11.80 12.55
C GLU A 68 16.08 -11.11 11.30
N VAL A 69 15.31 -10.02 11.47
CA VAL A 69 14.67 -9.29 10.38
C VAL A 69 14.95 -7.80 10.51
N GLN A 70 15.46 -7.21 9.44
CA GLN A 70 15.58 -5.77 9.29
C GLN A 70 14.56 -5.26 8.25
N HIS A 71 13.73 -4.30 8.64
CA HIS A 71 12.65 -3.79 7.80
C HIS A 71 12.93 -2.36 7.31
N THR A 72 12.79 -2.16 6.02
CA THR A 72 12.88 -0.86 5.33
C THR A 72 11.52 -0.50 4.74
N ILE A 73 11.05 0.72 5.00
CA ILE A 73 9.86 1.29 4.35
C ILE A 73 10.30 2.22 3.23
N THR A 74 9.63 2.14 2.09
CA THR A 74 9.85 3.00 0.92
C THR A 74 8.52 3.49 0.34
N ALA A 75 8.57 4.59 -0.40
CA ALA A 75 7.48 5.06 -1.26
C ALA A 75 7.74 4.77 -2.76
N ASP A 76 8.86 4.12 -3.08
CA ASP A 76 9.33 3.90 -4.45
C ASP A 76 9.29 2.41 -4.83
N SER A 77 8.40 2.06 -5.78
CA SER A 77 8.27 0.69 -6.29
C SER A 77 9.54 0.21 -7.01
N LYS A 78 10.28 1.11 -7.67
CA LYS A 78 11.54 0.75 -8.32
C LYS A 78 12.57 0.29 -7.30
N GLN A 79 12.67 0.97 -6.15
CA GLN A 79 13.56 0.56 -5.07
C GLN A 79 13.24 -0.84 -4.53
N VAL A 80 11.94 -1.21 -4.47
CA VAL A 80 11.53 -2.56 -4.04
C VAL A 80 12.13 -3.61 -4.97
N PHE A 81 11.88 -3.48 -6.27
CA PHE A 81 12.17 -4.54 -7.22
C PHE A 81 13.62 -4.55 -7.70
N SER A 82 14.27 -3.38 -7.86
CA SER A 82 15.73 -3.34 -8.09
C SER A 82 16.49 -3.94 -6.91
N GLY A 83 16.09 -3.56 -5.68
CA GLY A 83 16.73 -4.08 -4.48
C GLY A 83 16.57 -5.59 -4.27
N LEU A 84 15.42 -6.18 -4.69
CA LEU A 84 15.27 -7.64 -4.73
C LEU A 84 16.21 -8.27 -5.77
N MET A 85 16.29 -7.71 -6.99
CA MET A 85 17.18 -8.23 -8.04
C MET A 85 18.65 -8.16 -7.65
N GLU A 86 19.06 -7.07 -7.01
CA GLU A 86 20.42 -6.83 -6.53
C GLU A 86 20.77 -7.66 -5.27
N GLY A 87 19.79 -8.35 -4.65
CA GLY A 87 19.98 -9.06 -3.39
C GLY A 87 20.14 -8.16 -2.17
N LYS A 88 19.86 -6.85 -2.30
CA LYS A 88 19.85 -5.90 -1.18
C LYS A 88 18.70 -6.19 -0.23
N TYR A 89 17.57 -6.63 -0.77
CA TYR A 89 16.43 -7.12 -0.01
C TYR A 89 16.16 -8.59 -0.38
N HIS A 90 15.76 -9.35 0.62
CA HIS A 90 15.48 -10.78 0.48
C HIS A 90 13.98 -11.05 0.36
N VAL A 91 13.18 -10.23 1.05
CA VAL A 91 11.71 -10.34 1.09
C VAL A 91 11.09 -8.97 0.83
N ALA A 92 10.04 -8.95 0.02
CA ALA A 92 9.15 -7.80 -0.11
C ALA A 92 7.76 -8.15 0.42
N ILE A 93 7.15 -7.24 1.20
CA ILE A 93 5.73 -7.28 1.52
C ILE A 93 5.03 -6.34 0.53
N THR A 94 4.38 -6.93 -0.48
CA THR A 94 3.92 -6.19 -1.67
C THR A 94 2.62 -6.78 -2.23
N ALA A 95 1.97 -6.06 -3.15
CA ALA A 95 0.80 -6.58 -3.84
C ALA A 95 1.16 -7.76 -4.77
N LEU A 96 0.29 -8.79 -4.79
CA LEU A 96 0.49 -9.94 -5.69
C LEU A 96 0.60 -9.51 -7.16
N ASP A 97 -0.21 -8.53 -7.57
CA ASP A 97 -0.18 -8.04 -8.95
C ASP A 97 1.17 -7.50 -9.39
N ASN A 98 1.97 -6.94 -8.47
CA ASN A 98 3.33 -6.52 -8.80
C ASN A 98 4.21 -7.71 -9.24
N ILE A 99 4.02 -8.88 -8.61
CA ILE A 99 4.74 -10.10 -9.00
C ILE A 99 4.31 -10.51 -10.41
N LEU A 100 2.99 -10.52 -10.68
CA LEU A 100 2.48 -10.81 -12.03
C LEU A 100 3.08 -9.83 -13.05
N ALA A 101 3.06 -8.52 -12.74
CA ALA A 101 3.58 -7.49 -13.64
C ALA A 101 5.04 -7.77 -14.05
N TYR A 102 5.91 -8.08 -13.10
CA TYR A 102 7.30 -8.35 -13.40
C TYR A 102 7.52 -9.69 -14.12
N GLN A 103 6.75 -10.73 -13.78
CA GLN A 103 6.81 -12.03 -14.46
C GLN A 103 6.30 -11.98 -15.90
N GLU A 104 5.36 -11.06 -16.19
CA GLU A 104 4.84 -10.82 -17.54
C GLU A 104 5.62 -9.73 -18.32
N GLY A 105 6.72 -9.25 -17.76
CA GLY A 105 7.51 -8.18 -18.40
C GLY A 105 6.79 -6.83 -18.48
N GLN A 106 5.73 -6.63 -17.67
CA GLN A 106 4.93 -5.41 -17.59
C GLN A 106 5.32 -4.51 -16.40
N GLY A 107 6.36 -4.88 -15.64
CA GLY A 107 6.88 -4.08 -14.54
C GLY A 107 7.53 -2.78 -15.01
N GLU A 108 7.64 -1.80 -14.11
CA GLU A 108 8.27 -0.50 -14.40
C GLU A 108 9.76 -0.61 -14.77
N LEU A 109 10.45 -1.63 -14.24
CA LEU A 109 11.83 -1.94 -14.56
C LEU A 109 11.87 -3.16 -15.47
N LYS A 110 12.81 -3.16 -16.42
CA LYS A 110 13.15 -4.34 -17.20
C LYS A 110 14.42 -4.94 -16.65
N PHE A 111 14.42 -6.24 -16.46
CA PHE A 111 15.55 -6.99 -15.94
C PHE A 111 16.11 -7.94 -17.01
N ASP A 112 17.43 -8.03 -17.06
CA ASP A 112 18.17 -9.01 -17.86
C ASP A 112 19.24 -9.66 -16.96
N PRO A 113 19.12 -10.95 -16.64
CA PRO A 113 18.02 -11.87 -17.01
C PRO A 113 16.67 -11.47 -16.41
N PRO A 114 15.54 -11.99 -16.94
CA PRO A 114 14.20 -11.75 -16.40
C PRO A 114 14.11 -12.07 -14.91
N SER A 115 13.23 -11.36 -14.20
CA SER A 115 13.03 -11.58 -12.75
C SER A 115 12.48 -12.98 -12.45
N ASP A 116 12.88 -13.52 -11.31
CA ASP A 116 12.37 -14.78 -10.75
C ASP A 116 11.51 -14.57 -9.49
N PHE A 117 10.80 -13.43 -9.44
CA PHE A 117 9.95 -13.08 -8.29
C PHE A 117 8.75 -14.02 -8.14
N PHE A 118 8.42 -14.33 -6.89
CA PHE A 118 7.23 -15.11 -6.56
C PHE A 118 6.72 -14.79 -5.17
N GLY A 119 5.42 -15.04 -4.96
CA GLY A 119 4.80 -14.98 -3.63
C GLY A 119 4.87 -16.32 -2.92
N PHE A 120 5.22 -16.33 -1.63
CA PHE A 120 5.36 -17.54 -0.83
C PHE A 120 4.37 -17.62 0.35
N MET A 121 3.71 -16.52 0.71
CA MET A 121 2.64 -16.44 1.71
C MET A 121 1.67 -15.32 1.34
N GLY A 122 0.42 -15.44 1.78
CA GLY A 122 -0.58 -14.37 1.74
C GLY A 122 -0.61 -13.57 3.04
N SER A 123 -1.18 -12.36 3.01
CA SER A 123 -1.40 -11.55 4.20
C SER A 123 -2.86 -11.12 4.32
N ASP A 124 -3.43 -10.58 3.26
CA ASP A 124 -4.76 -9.95 3.28
C ASP A 124 -5.39 -9.86 1.89
N ASP A 125 -6.63 -9.39 1.85
CA ASP A 125 -7.39 -9.14 0.61
C ASP A 125 -7.16 -7.74 0.00
N GLY A 126 -6.13 -7.02 0.43
CA GLY A 126 -5.76 -5.70 -0.05
C GLY A 126 -6.33 -4.54 0.77
N PHE A 127 -7.43 -4.73 1.51
CA PHE A 127 -8.11 -3.68 2.29
C PHE A 127 -8.38 -2.39 1.49
N LEU A 128 -8.65 -2.51 0.20
CA LEU A 128 -8.78 -1.36 -0.68
C LEU A 128 -10.17 -0.74 -0.61
N SER A 129 -10.23 0.55 -0.36
CA SER A 129 -11.43 1.37 -0.33
C SER A 129 -11.36 2.45 -1.40
N LEU A 130 -12.40 2.57 -2.24
CA LEU A 130 -12.60 3.74 -3.10
C LEU A 130 -13.15 4.86 -2.24
N VAL A 131 -12.32 5.87 -1.99
CA VAL A 131 -12.65 7.03 -1.18
C VAL A 131 -12.76 8.26 -2.07
N ALA A 132 -13.82 9.04 -1.86
CA ALA A 132 -14.18 10.19 -2.68
C ALA A 132 -14.42 11.44 -1.83
N ALA A 133 -14.29 12.59 -2.47
CA ALA A 133 -14.54 13.91 -1.88
C ALA A 133 -15.98 14.01 -1.30
N PRO A 134 -16.23 14.94 -0.35
CA PRO A 134 -17.53 15.02 0.33
C PRO A 134 -18.74 15.28 -0.58
N ASP A 135 -18.52 15.92 -1.73
CA ASP A 135 -19.55 16.19 -2.75
C ASP A 135 -19.82 14.98 -3.67
N VAL A 136 -18.99 13.96 -3.67
CA VAL A 136 -19.12 12.73 -4.46
C VAL A 136 -19.70 11.62 -3.61
N LYS A 137 -21.00 11.33 -3.76
CA LYS A 137 -21.76 10.40 -2.91
C LYS A 137 -22.05 9.06 -3.58
N SER A 138 -21.86 8.99 -4.90
CA SER A 138 -22.15 7.80 -5.71
C SER A 138 -21.13 7.66 -6.84
N PHE A 139 -21.12 6.49 -7.50
CA PHE A 139 -20.32 6.30 -8.69
C PHE A 139 -20.71 7.26 -9.82
N ALA A 140 -21.99 7.60 -9.95
CA ALA A 140 -22.48 8.52 -10.99
C ALA A 140 -21.83 9.92 -10.87
N ASP A 141 -21.55 10.37 -9.63
CA ASP A 141 -20.94 11.67 -9.37
C ASP A 141 -19.46 11.74 -9.76
N LEU A 142 -18.84 10.60 -10.08
CA LEU A 142 -17.46 10.52 -10.57
C LEU A 142 -17.31 10.96 -12.03
N LYS A 143 -18.40 11.01 -12.80
CA LYS A 143 -18.34 11.40 -14.22
C LYS A 143 -17.79 12.80 -14.38
N GLY A 144 -16.80 12.95 -15.27
CA GLY A 144 -16.08 14.20 -15.50
C GLY A 144 -15.07 14.59 -14.43
N LYS A 145 -15.00 13.83 -13.31
CA LYS A 145 -14.08 14.11 -12.21
C LYS A 145 -12.71 13.47 -12.44
N THR A 146 -11.70 14.03 -11.76
CA THR A 146 -10.34 13.45 -11.74
C THR A 146 -10.22 12.41 -10.64
N ILE A 147 -9.76 11.21 -10.99
CA ILE A 147 -9.47 10.10 -10.06
C ILE A 147 -7.96 9.86 -10.07
N SER A 148 -7.36 9.71 -8.90
CA SER A 148 -5.92 9.46 -8.83
C SER A 148 -5.57 7.98 -8.63
N VAL A 149 -4.46 7.59 -9.26
CA VAL A 149 -3.80 6.29 -9.16
C VAL A 149 -2.29 6.50 -8.98
N ASP A 150 -1.56 5.45 -8.61
CA ASP A 150 -0.09 5.49 -8.65
C ASP A 150 0.45 5.23 -10.06
N ALA A 151 -0.09 4.21 -10.74
CA ALA A 151 0.16 3.92 -12.15
C ALA A 151 -1.08 3.27 -12.77
N MET A 152 -1.33 3.50 -14.06
CA MET A 152 -2.47 2.89 -14.76
C MET A 152 -2.34 1.38 -14.94
N SER A 153 -1.13 0.85 -14.92
CA SER A 153 -0.80 -0.54 -15.20
C SER A 153 -0.58 -1.41 -13.95
N ASN A 154 -0.96 -0.93 -12.75
CA ASN A 154 -0.84 -1.74 -11.54
C ASN A 154 -2.18 -2.33 -11.06
N GLY A 155 -2.11 -3.34 -10.18
CA GLY A 155 -3.26 -4.09 -9.72
C GLY A 155 -4.32 -3.27 -8.99
N PHE A 156 -3.92 -2.26 -8.23
CA PHE A 156 -4.89 -1.41 -7.53
C PHE A 156 -5.63 -0.50 -8.50
N SER A 157 -4.97 -0.03 -9.56
CA SER A 157 -5.64 0.67 -10.65
C SER A 157 -6.56 -0.24 -11.43
N PHE A 158 -6.17 -1.51 -11.66
CA PHE A 158 -7.04 -2.50 -12.30
C PHE A 158 -8.28 -2.79 -11.43
N ALA A 159 -8.12 -2.95 -10.13
CA ALA A 159 -9.24 -3.10 -9.21
C ALA A 159 -10.20 -1.89 -9.27
N LEU A 160 -9.66 -0.66 -9.29
CA LEU A 160 -10.45 0.56 -9.42
C LEU A 160 -11.19 0.61 -10.76
N ARG A 161 -10.52 0.34 -11.87
CA ARG A 161 -11.12 0.33 -13.22
C ARG A 161 -12.23 -0.70 -13.33
N ASP A 162 -12.05 -1.89 -12.75
CA ASP A 162 -13.10 -2.91 -12.70
C ASP A 162 -14.28 -2.51 -11.79
N MET A 163 -14.03 -1.85 -10.65
CA MET A 163 -15.08 -1.28 -9.79
C MET A 163 -15.92 -0.24 -10.56
N LEU A 164 -15.27 0.67 -11.28
CA LEU A 164 -15.94 1.68 -12.11
C LEU A 164 -16.81 1.01 -13.17
N ALA A 165 -16.25 0.05 -13.93
CA ALA A 165 -16.95 -0.65 -14.98
C ALA A 165 -18.19 -1.41 -14.48
N ARG A 166 -18.08 -2.10 -13.34
CA ARG A 166 -19.22 -2.82 -12.69
C ARG A 166 -20.33 -1.87 -12.26
N ASN A 167 -20.01 -0.60 -12.02
CA ASN A 167 -20.96 0.44 -11.64
C ASN A 167 -21.34 1.36 -12.82
N GLY A 168 -21.12 0.93 -14.07
CA GLY A 168 -21.55 1.63 -15.27
C GLY A 168 -20.74 2.89 -15.62
N ILE A 169 -19.55 3.04 -15.04
CA ILE A 169 -18.63 4.14 -15.34
C ILE A 169 -17.54 3.63 -16.27
N LYS A 170 -17.45 4.21 -17.45
CA LYS A 170 -16.37 3.92 -18.41
C LYS A 170 -15.10 4.67 -18.02
N GLU A 171 -13.95 4.17 -18.44
CA GLU A 171 -12.67 4.86 -18.21
C GLU A 171 -12.63 6.25 -18.86
N SER A 172 -13.33 6.42 -19.98
CA SER A 172 -13.49 7.71 -20.68
C SER A 172 -14.42 8.69 -19.97
N ASP A 173 -15.22 8.23 -19.02
CA ASP A 173 -16.14 9.09 -18.24
C ASP A 173 -15.42 9.86 -17.12
N VAL A 174 -14.16 9.54 -16.83
CA VAL A 174 -13.36 10.15 -15.76
C VAL A 174 -12.00 10.63 -16.29
N GLN A 175 -11.37 11.52 -15.54
CA GLN A 175 -10.00 11.96 -15.81
C GLN A 175 -9.04 11.21 -14.88
N TRP A 176 -7.89 10.78 -15.40
CA TRP A 176 -6.91 10.04 -14.63
C TRP A 176 -5.71 10.92 -14.28
N ALA A 177 -5.30 10.89 -13.01
CA ALA A 177 -4.11 11.56 -12.53
C ALA A 177 -3.16 10.56 -11.85
N ARG A 178 -1.86 10.67 -12.12
CA ARG A 178 -0.82 9.89 -11.43
C ARG A 178 -0.34 10.68 -10.22
N ALA A 179 -0.61 10.19 -9.02
CA ALA A 179 -0.23 10.85 -7.76
C ALA A 179 0.72 10.01 -6.87
N GLY A 180 1.16 8.84 -7.36
CA GLY A 180 2.11 7.99 -6.65
C GLY A 180 1.50 7.13 -5.54
N GLY A 181 2.28 6.81 -4.50
CA GLY A 181 1.91 5.91 -3.41
C GLY A 181 0.65 6.32 -2.64
N THR A 182 0.15 5.44 -1.76
CA THR A 182 -1.12 5.67 -1.03
C THR A 182 -1.09 6.94 -0.18
N ASP A 183 0.02 7.25 0.44
CA ASP A 183 0.25 8.45 1.23
C ASP A 183 0.15 9.73 0.40
N ARG A 184 0.74 9.74 -0.80
CA ARG A 184 0.67 10.87 -1.74
C ARG A 184 -0.74 11.03 -2.29
N ARG A 185 -1.42 9.93 -2.67
CA ARG A 185 -2.81 9.98 -3.13
C ARG A 185 -3.75 10.48 -2.05
N PHE A 186 -3.54 10.06 -0.79
CA PHE A 186 -4.28 10.59 0.35
C PHE A 186 -4.06 12.10 0.52
N ALA A 187 -2.82 12.59 0.49
CA ALA A 187 -2.53 14.01 0.58
C ALA A 187 -3.22 14.80 -0.52
N ALA A 188 -3.08 14.38 -1.79
CA ALA A 188 -3.71 15.00 -2.93
C ALA A 188 -5.26 15.04 -2.85
N LEU A 189 -5.87 13.95 -2.32
CA LEU A 189 -7.32 13.92 -2.06
C LEU A 189 -7.72 14.93 -0.97
N MET A 190 -6.95 15.02 0.14
CA MET A 190 -7.22 15.96 1.23
C MET A 190 -7.07 17.42 0.79
N GLU A 191 -6.20 17.71 -0.16
CA GLU A 191 -5.97 19.03 -0.75
C GLU A 191 -6.98 19.38 -1.86
N GLY A 192 -7.91 18.45 -2.18
CA GLY A 192 -8.91 18.65 -3.21
C GLY A 192 -8.37 18.62 -4.65
N GLN A 193 -7.14 18.10 -4.86
CA GLN A 193 -6.54 17.98 -6.18
C GLN A 193 -7.24 16.93 -7.03
N HIS A 194 -7.87 15.93 -6.39
CA HIS A 194 -8.56 14.82 -7.03
C HIS A 194 -9.87 14.54 -6.30
N ALA A 195 -10.89 14.08 -7.04
CA ALA A 195 -12.20 13.79 -6.50
C ALA A 195 -12.29 12.42 -5.83
N ALA A 196 -11.46 11.46 -6.22
CA ALA A 196 -11.46 10.12 -5.64
C ALA A 196 -10.13 9.39 -5.83
N THR A 197 -9.89 8.38 -4.99
CA THR A 197 -8.74 7.48 -5.12
C THR A 197 -8.96 6.18 -4.33
N MET A 198 -8.15 5.14 -4.60
CA MET A 198 -8.08 3.94 -3.78
C MET A 198 -7.17 4.17 -2.59
N LEU A 199 -7.69 4.00 -1.38
CA LEU A 199 -6.95 4.10 -0.12
C LEU A 199 -7.01 2.79 0.65
N ARG A 200 -6.20 2.69 1.72
CA ARG A 200 -6.12 1.59 2.67
C ARG A 200 -5.96 2.15 4.08
N ALA A 201 -6.26 1.34 5.09
CA ALA A 201 -6.01 1.74 6.47
C ALA A 201 -4.53 2.11 6.71
N PRO A 202 -4.30 3.24 7.40
CA PRO A 202 -5.27 4.10 8.08
C PRO A 202 -5.83 5.25 7.22
N PHE A 203 -5.38 5.45 5.99
CA PHE A 203 -5.67 6.63 5.19
C PHE A 203 -7.14 6.74 4.78
N ASP A 204 -7.80 5.63 4.48
CA ASP A 204 -9.24 5.59 4.22
C ASP A 204 -10.06 6.00 5.44
N LEU A 205 -9.67 5.55 6.64
CA LEU A 205 -10.32 5.91 7.90
C LEU A 205 -10.07 7.39 8.25
N GLN A 206 -8.84 7.88 8.03
CA GLN A 206 -8.54 9.30 8.22
C GLN A 206 -9.38 10.19 7.29
N ALA A 207 -9.56 9.78 6.04
CA ALA A 207 -10.40 10.49 5.09
C ALA A 207 -11.88 10.46 5.52
N LYS A 208 -12.41 9.30 5.91
CA LYS A 208 -13.78 9.15 6.42
C LYS A 208 -14.04 10.06 7.63
N ASN A 209 -13.12 10.12 8.58
CA ASN A 209 -13.24 10.97 9.76
C ASN A 209 -13.18 12.48 9.44
N ARG A 210 -12.78 12.84 8.21
CA ARG A 210 -12.81 14.21 7.68
C ARG A 210 -13.99 14.47 6.74
N GLY A 211 -14.99 13.56 6.72
CA GLY A 211 -16.22 13.71 5.94
C GLY A 211 -16.13 13.24 4.48
N PHE A 212 -15.06 12.54 4.10
CA PHE A 212 -14.95 11.91 2.79
C PHE A 212 -15.79 10.63 2.72
N ASN A 213 -16.30 10.31 1.54
CA ASN A 213 -17.19 9.17 1.32
C ASN A 213 -16.41 7.92 0.90
N GLN A 214 -16.67 6.79 1.54
CA GLN A 214 -16.26 5.48 1.04
C GLN A 214 -17.35 4.96 0.10
N LEU A 215 -17.09 4.94 -1.22
CA LEU A 215 -18.08 4.50 -2.20
C LEU A 215 -18.15 2.97 -2.30
N ALA A 216 -17.01 2.29 -2.21
CA ALA A 216 -16.94 0.82 -2.28
C ALA A 216 -15.62 0.30 -1.70
N THR A 217 -15.54 -1.02 -1.53
CA THR A 217 -14.31 -1.75 -1.23
C THR A 217 -14.07 -2.83 -2.30
N THR A 218 -12.83 -3.35 -2.41
CA THR A 218 -12.57 -4.53 -3.25
C THR A 218 -13.46 -5.69 -2.88
N ARG A 219 -13.64 -5.95 -1.58
CA ARG A 219 -14.51 -7.01 -1.09
C ARG A 219 -15.96 -6.85 -1.53
N SER A 220 -16.53 -5.66 -1.45
CA SER A 220 -17.92 -5.42 -1.82
C SER A 220 -18.19 -5.49 -3.33
N THR A 221 -17.16 -5.27 -4.16
CA THR A 221 -17.32 -5.14 -5.62
C THR A 221 -16.71 -6.32 -6.39
N ILE A 222 -15.52 -6.75 -6.00
CA ILE A 222 -14.76 -7.81 -6.68
C ILE A 222 -14.96 -9.14 -5.96
N GLY A 223 -15.11 -9.12 -4.63
CA GLY A 223 -15.17 -10.28 -3.77
C GLY A 223 -13.78 -10.73 -3.32
N ASN A 224 -13.43 -11.99 -3.57
CA ASN A 224 -12.10 -12.49 -3.24
C ASN A 224 -11.03 -11.75 -4.06
N TYR A 225 -9.99 -11.28 -3.38
CA TYR A 225 -8.85 -10.60 -4.00
C TYR A 225 -7.59 -10.92 -3.17
N MET A 226 -6.53 -11.42 -3.81
CA MET A 226 -5.25 -11.61 -3.13
C MET A 226 -4.49 -10.28 -3.16
N GLY A 227 -4.53 -9.56 -2.05
CA GLY A 227 -3.94 -8.23 -1.95
C GLY A 227 -2.45 -8.28 -1.73
N ILE A 228 -2.04 -8.50 -0.50
CA ILE A 228 -0.65 -8.48 -0.09
C ILE A 228 -0.10 -9.89 0.09
N VAL A 229 1.12 -10.05 -0.38
CA VAL A 229 1.91 -11.30 -0.27
C VAL A 229 3.30 -11.00 0.30
N GLY A 230 3.89 -11.99 0.94
CA GLY A 230 5.33 -12.06 1.13
C GLY A 230 5.94 -12.62 -0.15
N ALA A 231 6.84 -11.86 -0.75
CA ALA A 231 7.47 -12.18 -2.03
C ALA A 231 8.99 -12.21 -1.92
N SER A 232 9.62 -12.98 -2.79
CA SER A 232 11.07 -13.12 -2.85
C SER A 232 11.52 -13.49 -4.27
N ARG A 233 12.83 -13.64 -4.45
CA ARG A 233 13.40 -14.31 -5.61
C ARG A 233 13.40 -15.83 -5.39
N ARG A 234 13.03 -16.60 -6.42
CA ARG A 234 13.09 -18.08 -6.36
C ARG A 234 14.50 -18.59 -6.07
N SER A 235 15.51 -17.96 -6.71
CA SER A 235 16.92 -18.30 -6.51
C SER A 235 17.37 -18.10 -5.06
N TRP A 236 16.99 -16.99 -4.42
CA TRP A 236 17.32 -16.75 -3.02
C TRP A 236 16.56 -17.69 -2.08
N ALA A 237 15.26 -17.87 -2.29
CA ALA A 237 14.41 -18.69 -1.45
C ALA A 237 14.84 -20.18 -1.47
N ALA A 238 15.26 -20.69 -2.64
CA ALA A 238 15.75 -22.06 -2.76
C ALA A 238 17.01 -22.32 -1.92
N SER A 239 17.90 -21.33 -1.84
CA SER A 239 19.14 -21.42 -1.03
C SER A 239 18.89 -21.12 0.45
N ASN A 240 17.73 -20.55 0.81
CA ASN A 240 17.39 -20.07 2.16
C ASN A 240 16.02 -20.59 2.63
N GLU A 241 15.64 -21.79 2.22
CA GLU A 241 14.30 -22.36 2.49
C GLU A 241 13.93 -22.33 3.98
N ALA A 242 14.84 -22.71 4.85
CA ALA A 242 14.60 -22.72 6.30
C ALA A 242 14.27 -21.31 6.82
N GLN A 243 14.96 -20.27 6.32
CA GLN A 243 14.69 -18.89 6.69
C GLN A 243 13.32 -18.41 6.19
N VAL A 244 12.91 -18.77 4.96
CA VAL A 244 11.59 -18.45 4.41
C VAL A 244 10.49 -19.13 5.24
N VAL A 245 10.64 -20.38 5.59
CA VAL A 245 9.69 -21.13 6.44
C VAL A 245 9.59 -20.50 7.84
N SER A 246 10.74 -20.16 8.46
CA SER A 246 10.78 -19.46 9.75
C SER A 246 10.11 -18.08 9.69
N PHE A 247 10.31 -17.35 8.59
CA PHE A 247 9.65 -16.05 8.38
C PHE A 247 8.12 -16.19 8.32
N ILE A 248 7.62 -17.17 7.57
CA ILE A 248 6.17 -17.44 7.47
C ILE A 248 5.60 -17.81 8.84
N ARG A 249 6.28 -18.68 9.61
CA ARG A 249 5.85 -19.08 10.96
C ARG A 249 5.79 -17.90 11.92
N ALA A 250 6.82 -17.06 11.92
CA ALA A 250 6.88 -15.87 12.76
C ALA A 250 5.77 -14.86 12.40
N TYR A 251 5.55 -14.63 11.11
CA TYR A 251 4.51 -13.72 10.63
C TYR A 251 3.10 -14.24 10.97
N ARG A 252 2.84 -15.54 10.81
CA ARG A 252 1.60 -16.20 11.22
C ARG A 252 1.36 -16.09 12.73
N ASP A 253 2.38 -16.40 13.54
CA ASP A 253 2.27 -16.32 15.00
C ASP A 253 1.95 -14.89 15.45
N ALA A 254 2.54 -13.88 14.78
CA ALA A 254 2.23 -12.47 15.03
C ALA A 254 0.78 -12.11 14.69
N ILE A 255 0.24 -12.58 13.55
CA ILE A 255 -1.19 -12.36 13.20
C ILE A 255 -2.11 -13.01 14.23
N ARG A 256 -1.83 -14.25 14.63
CA ARG A 256 -2.62 -14.95 15.66
C ARG A 256 -2.59 -14.21 16.99
N TRP A 257 -1.41 -13.74 17.40
CA TRP A 257 -1.26 -12.92 18.59
C TRP A 257 -2.03 -11.59 18.49
N LEU A 258 -1.93 -10.88 17.37
CA LEU A 258 -2.66 -9.64 17.14
C LEU A 258 -4.19 -9.81 17.20
N LYS A 259 -4.70 -10.96 16.77
CA LYS A 259 -6.15 -11.25 16.78
C LYS A 259 -6.70 -11.63 18.15
N MET A 260 -5.85 -11.88 19.13
CA MET A 260 -6.29 -12.10 20.52
C MET A 260 -6.85 -10.78 21.10
N PRO A 261 -8.06 -10.77 21.66
CA PRO A 261 -8.68 -9.54 22.18
C PRO A 261 -7.84 -8.80 23.21
N GLU A 262 -7.12 -9.52 24.08
CA GLU A 262 -6.23 -8.97 25.10
C GLU A 262 -5.05 -8.20 24.53
N ASN A 263 -4.67 -8.45 23.28
CA ASN A 263 -3.54 -7.78 22.61
C ASN A 263 -3.97 -6.56 21.78
N ARG A 264 -5.26 -6.20 21.79
CA ARG A 264 -5.76 -5.00 21.08
C ARG A 264 -5.05 -3.70 21.48
N PRO A 265 -4.79 -3.43 22.77
CA PRO A 265 -4.04 -2.23 23.17
C PRO A 265 -2.61 -2.19 22.58
N GLN A 266 -1.94 -3.34 22.53
CA GLN A 266 -0.60 -3.45 21.95
C GLN A 266 -0.62 -3.28 20.43
N ALA A 267 -1.63 -3.82 19.73
CA ALA A 267 -1.82 -3.60 18.29
C ALA A 267 -2.00 -2.11 17.97
N GLN A 268 -2.81 -1.40 18.75
CA GLN A 268 -3.00 0.06 18.61
C GLN A 268 -1.70 0.82 18.88
N ALA A 269 -0.96 0.43 19.92
CA ALA A 269 0.34 1.03 20.24
C ALA A 269 1.35 0.85 19.10
N LEU A 270 1.39 -0.34 18.47
CA LEU A 270 2.23 -0.59 17.28
C LEU A 270 1.84 0.30 16.09
N LEU A 271 0.54 0.44 15.81
CA LEU A 271 0.06 1.36 14.77
C LEU A 271 0.50 2.79 15.06
N MET A 272 0.33 3.28 16.29
CA MET A 272 0.76 4.63 16.69
C MET A 272 2.29 4.81 16.64
N LYS A 273 3.05 3.75 16.93
CA LYS A 273 4.52 3.77 16.88
C LYS A 273 5.06 3.87 15.45
N TYR A 274 4.46 3.14 14.51
CA TYR A 274 5.05 2.93 13.19
C TYR A 274 4.36 3.72 12.06
N VAL A 275 3.14 4.21 12.27
CA VAL A 275 2.43 5.00 11.25
C VAL A 275 2.48 6.48 11.63
N PRO A 276 3.07 7.34 10.80
CA PRO A 276 3.12 8.78 11.05
C PRO A 276 1.73 9.39 11.26
N ASN A 277 1.64 10.34 12.20
CA ASN A 277 0.42 11.11 12.49
C ASN A 277 -0.80 10.25 12.88
N MET A 278 -0.57 9.04 13.39
CA MET A 278 -1.61 8.16 13.92
C MET A 278 -2.06 8.64 15.30
N ASN A 279 -3.36 8.88 15.48
CA ASN A 279 -3.96 9.10 16.80
C ASN A 279 -4.64 7.83 17.33
N ALA A 280 -4.99 7.82 18.62
CA ALA A 280 -5.59 6.65 19.27
C ALA A 280 -6.92 6.22 18.64
N GLN A 281 -7.76 7.14 18.21
CA GLN A 281 -9.04 6.84 17.56
C GLN A 281 -8.83 6.12 16.23
N ILE A 282 -7.96 6.64 15.36
CA ILE A 282 -7.63 6.01 14.08
C ILE A 282 -6.92 4.68 14.29
N ALA A 283 -6.05 4.56 15.31
CA ALA A 283 -5.39 3.30 15.63
C ALA A 283 -6.41 2.23 16.06
N ALA A 284 -7.41 2.60 16.87
CA ALA A 284 -8.49 1.69 17.26
C ALA A 284 -9.30 1.22 16.05
N GLN A 285 -9.80 2.15 15.23
CA GLN A 285 -10.56 1.84 14.01
C GLN A 285 -9.75 1.00 13.00
N SER A 286 -8.46 1.31 12.84
CA SER A 286 -7.55 0.52 11.98
C SER A 286 -7.36 -0.89 12.54
N GLY A 287 -7.19 -1.01 13.86
CA GLY A 287 -7.10 -2.30 14.53
C GLY A 287 -8.37 -3.15 14.31
N ASP A 288 -9.56 -2.56 14.44
CA ASP A 288 -10.82 -3.25 14.23
C ASP A 288 -10.95 -3.77 12.79
N LEU A 289 -10.57 -2.96 11.80
CA LEU A 289 -10.60 -3.35 10.39
C LEU A 289 -9.56 -4.43 10.07
N LEU A 290 -8.31 -4.21 10.45
CA LEU A 290 -7.18 -5.07 10.09
C LEU A 290 -7.23 -6.43 10.79
N LEU A 291 -7.82 -6.49 11.99
CA LEU A 291 -7.87 -7.68 12.84
C LEU A 291 -9.27 -8.30 12.91
N ASP A 292 -10.18 -7.85 12.06
CA ASP A 292 -11.51 -8.46 11.93
C ASP A 292 -11.38 -9.96 11.66
N PRO A 293 -12.12 -10.83 12.35
CA PRO A 293 -12.01 -12.27 12.19
C PRO A 293 -12.29 -12.78 10.78
N GLN A 294 -13.21 -12.13 10.05
CA GLN A 294 -13.70 -12.57 8.74
C GLN A 294 -13.01 -11.84 7.58
N SER A 295 -12.71 -10.56 7.76
CA SER A 295 -12.24 -9.67 6.69
C SER A 295 -10.85 -9.09 6.93
N GLY A 296 -10.25 -9.35 8.09
CA GLY A 296 -8.91 -8.89 8.44
C GLY A 296 -7.79 -9.75 7.85
N PHE A 297 -6.60 -9.64 8.42
CA PHE A 297 -5.47 -10.47 8.02
C PHE A 297 -5.81 -11.95 8.02
N PHE A 298 -5.26 -12.69 7.08
CA PHE A 298 -5.41 -14.15 7.01
C PHE A 298 -4.66 -14.84 8.15
N SER A 299 -5.39 -15.48 9.06
CA SER A 299 -4.82 -16.06 10.29
C SER A 299 -3.72 -17.09 10.04
N ASP A 300 -3.78 -17.80 8.92
CA ASP A 300 -2.82 -18.83 8.52
C ASP A 300 -1.95 -18.39 7.34
N VAL A 301 -1.93 -17.08 7.05
CA VAL A 301 -1.15 -16.50 5.95
C VAL A 301 -1.31 -17.25 4.62
N GLN A 302 -2.49 -17.81 4.40
CA GLN A 302 -2.80 -18.64 3.25
C GLN A 302 -2.76 -17.86 1.93
N LEU A 303 -2.34 -18.54 0.89
CA LEU A 303 -2.44 -18.09 -0.49
C LEU A 303 -3.83 -18.47 -1.02
N ASP A 304 -4.79 -17.53 -0.97
CA ASP A 304 -6.18 -17.76 -1.39
C ASP A 304 -6.28 -17.93 -2.92
N ASP A 305 -6.64 -19.13 -3.37
CA ASP A 305 -6.72 -19.47 -4.79
C ASP A 305 -7.73 -18.60 -5.56
N LYS A 306 -8.87 -18.31 -4.95
CA LYS A 306 -9.89 -17.45 -5.59
C LYS A 306 -9.39 -16.01 -5.73
N GLY A 307 -8.72 -15.51 -4.68
CA GLY A 307 -8.13 -14.19 -4.71
C GLY A 307 -6.97 -14.08 -5.71
N ILE A 308 -6.14 -15.11 -5.83
CA ILE A 308 -5.06 -15.19 -6.84
C ILE A 308 -5.66 -15.17 -8.24
N GLN A 309 -6.70 -16.00 -8.49
CA GLN A 309 -7.36 -16.04 -9.79
C GLN A 309 -7.97 -14.68 -10.17
N ALA A 310 -8.59 -13.98 -9.21
CA ALA A 310 -9.14 -12.65 -9.46
C ALA A 310 -8.07 -11.63 -9.88
N VAL A 311 -6.88 -11.67 -9.27
CA VAL A 311 -5.75 -10.81 -9.68
C VAL A 311 -5.28 -11.16 -11.09
N MET A 312 -5.16 -12.46 -11.41
CA MET A 312 -4.78 -12.94 -12.74
C MET A 312 -5.80 -12.51 -13.81
N ASP A 313 -7.11 -12.64 -13.51
CA ASP A 313 -8.19 -12.26 -14.42
C ASP A 313 -8.19 -10.75 -14.69
N LEU A 314 -7.99 -9.93 -13.65
CA LEU A 314 -7.90 -8.48 -13.79
C LEU A 314 -6.70 -8.07 -14.66
N ARG A 315 -5.53 -8.67 -14.43
CA ARG A 315 -4.35 -8.39 -15.27
C ARG A 315 -4.52 -8.89 -16.69
N SER A 316 -5.14 -10.06 -16.88
CA SER A 316 -5.47 -10.56 -18.23
C SER A 316 -6.41 -9.63 -18.99
N LYS A 317 -7.37 -9.00 -18.29
CA LYS A 317 -8.38 -8.11 -18.87
C LYS A 317 -7.87 -6.69 -19.13
N LEU A 318 -7.02 -6.17 -18.24
CA LEU A 318 -6.70 -4.73 -18.17
C LEU A 318 -5.20 -4.44 -18.33
N GLY A 319 -4.35 -5.45 -18.24
CA GLY A 319 -2.90 -5.34 -18.43
C GLY A 319 -2.51 -5.16 -19.88
N GLU A 320 -1.22 -4.97 -20.12
CA GLU A 320 -0.66 -4.92 -21.46
C GLU A 320 -0.60 -6.33 -22.08
N GLY A 321 -1.02 -6.46 -23.32
CA GLY A 321 -1.04 -7.74 -24.05
C GLY A 321 -2.41 -8.42 -24.03
N THR A 322 -2.53 -9.47 -24.84
CA THR A 322 -3.79 -10.21 -25.05
C THR A 322 -3.79 -11.60 -24.40
N GLN A 323 -2.71 -11.94 -23.68
CA GLN A 323 -2.54 -13.27 -23.14
C GLN A 323 -3.36 -13.46 -21.87
N LYS A 324 -4.20 -14.48 -21.85
CA LYS A 324 -4.89 -14.93 -20.64
C LYS A 324 -3.89 -15.60 -19.70
N LEU A 325 -3.76 -15.10 -18.47
CA LEU A 325 -2.95 -15.70 -17.44
C LEU A 325 -3.70 -16.90 -16.84
N THR A 326 -3.12 -18.09 -16.93
CA THR A 326 -3.82 -19.34 -16.53
C THR A 326 -3.02 -20.18 -15.53
N ASP A 327 -1.72 -19.97 -15.43
CA ASP A 327 -0.84 -20.76 -14.54
C ASP A 327 -0.41 -19.95 -13.32
N PRO A 328 -1.03 -20.14 -12.15
CA PRO A 328 -0.65 -19.44 -10.93
C PRO A 328 0.75 -19.82 -10.41
N SER A 329 1.28 -21.00 -10.79
CA SER A 329 2.59 -21.46 -10.33
C SER A 329 3.75 -20.57 -10.81
N LYS A 330 3.52 -19.82 -11.89
CA LYS A 330 4.45 -18.81 -12.38
C LYS A 330 4.67 -17.69 -11.35
N TYR A 331 3.65 -17.35 -10.56
CA TYR A 331 3.63 -16.19 -9.67
C TYR A 331 3.73 -16.54 -8.20
N ILE A 332 3.35 -17.75 -7.80
CA ILE A 332 3.35 -18.19 -6.41
C ILE A 332 3.99 -19.57 -6.26
N ASP A 333 4.44 -19.86 -5.04
CA ASP A 333 4.91 -21.19 -4.67
C ASP A 333 4.42 -21.54 -3.26
N LYS A 334 3.42 -22.42 -3.20
CA LYS A 334 2.77 -22.84 -1.95
C LYS A 334 3.62 -23.77 -1.10
N ARG A 335 4.71 -24.35 -1.62
CA ARG A 335 5.53 -25.34 -0.90
C ARG A 335 6.09 -24.76 0.40
N TYR A 336 6.54 -23.51 0.39
CA TYR A 336 7.07 -22.84 1.59
C TYR A 336 6.00 -22.64 2.65
N TRP A 337 4.80 -22.19 2.25
CA TRP A 337 3.66 -22.05 3.13
C TRP A 337 3.23 -23.42 3.71
N GLN A 338 3.11 -24.46 2.87
CA GLN A 338 2.76 -25.82 3.31
C GLN A 338 3.75 -26.35 4.34
N LYS A 339 5.06 -26.18 4.13
CA LYS A 339 6.10 -26.52 5.11
C LYS A 339 5.98 -25.74 6.41
N ALA A 340 5.64 -24.45 6.34
CA ALA A 340 5.45 -23.64 7.52
C ALA A 340 4.22 -24.04 8.36
N MET A 341 3.21 -24.65 7.74
CA MET A 341 2.01 -25.14 8.44
C MET A 341 2.21 -26.51 9.11
N GLN A 342 3.26 -27.23 8.76
CA GLN A 342 3.62 -28.46 9.45
C GLN A 342 4.12 -28.15 10.88
N PRO A 343 3.91 -29.08 11.82
CA PRO A 343 4.38 -28.96 13.21
C PRO A 343 5.87 -28.70 13.32
#